data_b9014c40e7c3eff86b8e0287b5e666a2
#
_entry.id   b9014c40e7c3eff86b8e0287b5e666a2
#
_cell.length_a   1.000
_cell.length_b   1.000
_cell.length_c   1.000
_cell.angle_alpha   90.00
_cell.angle_beta   90.00
_cell.angle_gamma   90.00
#
_symmetry.space_group_name_H-M   'P 1'
#
loop_
_entity.id
_entity.type
_entity.pdbx_description
1 polymer ?
#
loop_
_entity_poly.entity_id
_entity_poly.type
_entity_poly.pdbx_seq_one_letter_code
_entity_poly.pdbx_strand_id
1 'polypeptide(L)'
;MKTAALTLSLLMSNAAMAIDVEHTATPITIDGVSESAWDQAKWQPMPFLMDGTLPDSDKDFIGRYKLLWDENYLYLQADIVDDVLIDTHPDPTDKYWDDDALEVFIDSDASGGNHQFNHTAFAYHIGLDNQAADFGADKNPHLYTDHLISHWQRNSTAPYNITWEVAIKLYPNDFQEGAPNTPLKLTAKQVIGFMLAYCDNDGSKIREHFMGSHEVQPVNGSRNLGYIDASVFGKITLLPKK
;
A
#
# COMPACT_ATOMS: atom_id res chain seq x y z
N MET A 1 -20.13 -50.39 24.44
CA MET A 1 -20.42 -49.43 23.36
C MET A 1 -19.85 -48.08 23.77
N LYS A 2 -18.77 -47.60 23.10
CA LYS A 2 -18.16 -46.28 23.37
C LYS A 2 -18.62 -45.35 22.26
N THR A 3 -19.46 -44.38 22.59
CA THR A 3 -19.88 -43.31 21.66
C THR A 3 -18.77 -42.27 21.55
N ALA A 4 -18.18 -42.17 20.39
CA ALA A 4 -17.24 -41.10 20.07
C ALA A 4 -18.04 -39.84 19.68
N ALA A 5 -17.90 -38.78 20.46
CA ALA A 5 -18.42 -37.46 20.08
C ALA A 5 -17.48 -36.79 19.08
N LEU A 6 -17.98 -36.55 17.89
CA LEU A 6 -17.28 -35.83 16.83
C LEU A 6 -17.49 -34.32 17.10
N THR A 7 -16.47 -33.64 17.58
CA THR A 7 -16.47 -32.17 17.72
C THR A 7 -16.18 -31.55 16.38
N LEU A 8 -17.21 -30.99 15.75
CA LEU A 8 -17.08 -30.19 14.52
C LEU A 8 -16.59 -28.78 14.91
N SER A 9 -15.30 -28.51 14.74
CA SER A 9 -14.77 -27.14 14.87
C SER A 9 -15.16 -26.32 13.65
N LEU A 10 -16.07 -25.37 13.85
CA LEU A 10 -16.40 -24.35 12.85
C LEU A 10 -15.21 -23.41 12.75
N LEU A 11 -14.43 -23.53 11.70
CA LEU A 11 -13.47 -22.51 11.29
C LEU A 11 -14.28 -21.30 10.74
N MET A 12 -14.52 -20.31 11.61
CA MET A 12 -14.99 -19.00 11.14
C MET A 12 -13.82 -18.34 10.40
N SER A 13 -13.87 -18.35 9.07
CA SER A 13 -13.03 -17.46 8.27
C SER A 13 -13.53 -16.04 8.53
N ASN A 14 -12.74 -15.22 9.25
CA ASN A 14 -12.89 -13.79 9.23
C ASN A 14 -12.57 -13.32 7.81
N ALA A 15 -13.56 -13.24 6.95
CA ALA A 15 -13.42 -12.49 5.73
C ALA A 15 -13.23 -11.02 6.15
N ALA A 16 -12.04 -10.48 5.95
CA ALA A 16 -11.79 -9.07 6.14
C ALA A 16 -12.84 -8.31 5.34
N MET A 17 -13.64 -7.47 6.00
CA MET A 17 -14.66 -6.68 5.29
C MET A 17 -13.93 -5.68 4.39
N ALA A 18 -14.42 -5.58 3.14
CA ALA A 18 -13.89 -4.58 2.21
C ALA A 18 -14.03 -3.17 2.83
N ILE A 19 -13.00 -2.36 2.67
CA ILE A 19 -13.03 -0.96 3.10
C ILE A 19 -13.80 -0.15 2.06
N ASP A 20 -14.82 0.57 2.51
CA ASP A 20 -15.57 1.49 1.66
C ASP A 20 -14.78 2.79 1.45
N VAL A 21 -14.58 3.19 0.20
CA VAL A 21 -13.83 4.39 -0.21
C VAL A 21 -14.80 5.42 -0.77
N GLU A 22 -14.87 6.58 -0.13
CA GLU A 22 -15.76 7.68 -0.51
C GLU A 22 -15.27 8.38 -1.80
N HIS A 23 -16.23 8.81 -2.62
CA HIS A 23 -15.95 9.62 -3.80
C HIS A 23 -15.67 11.08 -3.40
N THR A 24 -14.61 11.68 -3.94
CA THR A 24 -14.37 13.12 -3.82
C THR A 24 -14.91 13.87 -5.05
N ALA A 25 -15.64 14.95 -4.80
CA ALA A 25 -16.13 15.83 -5.87
C ALA A 25 -15.08 16.85 -6.34
N THR A 26 -14.04 17.06 -5.52
CA THR A 26 -12.94 17.99 -5.80
C THR A 26 -11.64 17.18 -5.86
N PRO A 27 -10.84 17.32 -6.91
CA PRO A 27 -9.52 16.70 -6.97
C PRO A 27 -8.68 17.11 -5.76
N ILE A 28 -7.92 16.14 -5.21
CA ILE A 28 -6.99 16.37 -4.11
C ILE A 28 -5.72 17.01 -4.66
N THR A 29 -5.19 18.01 -3.97
CA THR A 29 -3.87 18.56 -4.25
C THR A 29 -2.82 17.68 -3.58
N ILE A 30 -1.89 17.14 -4.33
CA ILE A 30 -0.84 16.26 -3.81
C ILE A 30 0.37 17.12 -3.45
N ASP A 31 0.40 17.64 -2.23
CA ASP A 31 1.46 18.54 -1.74
C ASP A 31 1.95 18.21 -0.31
N GLY A 32 1.42 17.12 0.29
CA GLY A 32 1.76 16.70 1.65
C GLY A 32 1.06 17.53 2.74
N VAL A 33 0.02 18.31 2.37
CA VAL A 33 -0.77 19.12 3.31
C VAL A 33 -2.23 18.70 3.24
N SER A 34 -2.74 18.14 4.33
CA SER A 34 -4.11 17.64 4.39
C SER A 34 -5.14 18.76 4.22
N GLU A 35 -5.98 18.68 3.20
CA GLU A 35 -7.11 19.58 2.99
C GLU A 35 -8.44 18.99 3.50
N SER A 36 -9.48 19.85 3.61
CA SER A 36 -10.79 19.46 4.16
C SER A 36 -11.53 18.38 3.36
N ALA A 37 -11.18 18.16 2.09
CA ALA A 37 -11.73 17.06 1.31
C ALA A 37 -11.47 15.69 1.96
N TRP A 38 -10.37 15.56 2.68
CA TRP A 38 -10.00 14.35 3.43
C TRP A 38 -10.87 14.08 4.67
N ASP A 39 -11.66 15.02 5.16
CA ASP A 39 -12.50 14.85 6.36
C ASP A 39 -13.60 13.80 6.18
N GLN A 40 -13.98 13.50 4.94
CA GLN A 40 -14.96 12.45 4.63
C GLN A 40 -14.38 11.04 4.66
N ALA A 41 -13.06 10.89 4.59
CA ALA A 41 -12.38 9.60 4.60
C ALA A 41 -12.05 9.13 6.01
N LYS A 42 -12.14 7.83 6.26
CA LYS A 42 -11.87 7.23 7.57
C LYS A 42 -10.44 6.72 7.65
N TRP A 43 -9.77 7.02 8.73
CA TRP A 43 -8.46 6.46 9.04
C TRP A 43 -8.51 4.96 9.24
N GLN A 44 -7.54 4.26 8.64
CA GLN A 44 -7.27 2.84 8.79
C GLN A 44 -5.86 2.69 9.38
N PRO A 45 -5.62 1.79 10.33
CA PRO A 45 -4.30 1.59 10.92
C PRO A 45 -3.40 0.70 10.06
N MET A 46 -2.10 0.71 10.36
CA MET A 46 -1.07 -0.16 9.77
C MET A 46 -0.36 -0.97 10.88
N PRO A 47 -1.03 -1.89 11.57
CA PRO A 47 -0.51 -2.50 12.79
C PRO A 47 0.21 -3.83 12.57
N PHE A 48 0.28 -4.36 11.34
CA PHE A 48 0.72 -5.73 11.10
C PHE A 48 2.18 -5.79 10.65
N LEU A 49 3.01 -6.51 11.41
CA LEU A 49 4.37 -6.81 11.00
C LEU A 49 4.38 -7.78 9.82
N MET A 50 4.99 -7.37 8.72
CA MET A 50 5.16 -8.16 7.50
C MET A 50 6.59 -8.72 7.39
N ASP A 51 7.60 -8.00 7.87
CA ASP A 51 9.00 -8.43 7.88
C ASP A 51 9.81 -7.67 8.94
N GLY A 52 11.00 -8.16 9.31
CA GLY A 52 11.84 -7.55 10.33
C GLY A 52 11.34 -7.76 11.76
N THR A 53 11.38 -6.71 12.57
CA THR A 53 10.95 -6.71 13.98
C THR A 53 9.80 -5.73 14.21
N LEU A 54 9.10 -5.86 15.32
CA LEU A 54 8.13 -4.85 15.74
C LEU A 54 8.86 -3.58 16.18
N PRO A 55 8.29 -2.39 15.88
CA PRO A 55 8.80 -1.12 16.39
C PRO A 55 8.90 -1.10 17.91
N ASP A 56 9.92 -0.45 18.45
CA ASP A 56 10.17 -0.37 19.90
C ASP A 56 9.11 0.47 20.62
N SER A 57 8.49 1.42 19.93
CA SER A 57 7.44 2.30 20.46
C SER A 57 6.68 3.05 19.36
N ASP A 58 5.59 3.75 19.75
CA ASP A 58 4.86 4.66 18.86
C ASP A 58 5.69 5.90 18.40
N LYS A 59 6.91 6.08 18.89
CA LYS A 59 7.82 7.14 18.42
C LYS A 59 8.74 6.66 17.32
N ASP A 60 9.05 5.40 17.34
CA ASP A 60 9.78 4.67 16.34
C ASP A 60 8.89 4.56 15.08
N PHE A 61 7.83 3.78 15.15
CA PHE A 61 6.86 3.74 14.07
C PHE A 61 5.41 3.69 14.57
N ILE A 62 4.54 4.49 13.95
CA ILE A 62 3.10 4.29 13.91
C ILE A 62 2.54 4.82 12.60
N GLY A 63 1.76 4.00 11.89
CA GLY A 63 1.18 4.34 10.60
C GLY A 63 -0.34 4.21 10.56
N ARG A 64 -0.97 5.14 9.84
CA ARG A 64 -2.39 5.06 9.46
C ARG A 64 -2.59 5.71 8.09
N TYR A 65 -3.67 5.35 7.43
CA TYR A 65 -3.98 5.89 6.11
C TYR A 65 -5.48 6.07 5.91
N LYS A 66 -5.85 6.80 4.89
CA LYS A 66 -7.22 6.96 4.40
C LYS A 66 -7.24 7.09 2.88
N LEU A 67 -8.38 6.76 2.28
CA LEU A 67 -8.54 6.71 0.83
C LEU A 67 -9.74 7.55 0.39
N LEU A 68 -9.60 8.16 -0.77
CA LEU A 68 -10.68 8.77 -1.56
C LEU A 68 -10.52 8.35 -3.01
N TRP A 69 -11.52 8.59 -3.84
CA TRP A 69 -11.42 8.35 -5.27
C TRP A 69 -12.20 9.36 -6.09
N ASP A 70 -11.74 9.57 -7.32
CA ASP A 70 -12.51 10.17 -8.40
C ASP A 70 -12.41 9.31 -9.68
N GLU A 71 -12.91 9.78 -10.80
CA GLU A 71 -12.91 9.02 -12.06
C GLU A 71 -11.48 8.74 -12.60
N ASN A 72 -10.47 9.46 -12.13
CA ASN A 72 -9.10 9.39 -12.66
C ASN A 72 -8.12 8.75 -11.69
N TYR A 73 -8.35 8.88 -10.38
CA TYR A 73 -7.37 8.53 -9.35
C TYR A 73 -8.00 7.82 -8.15
N LEU A 74 -7.27 6.87 -7.61
CA LEU A 74 -7.37 6.49 -6.22
C LEU A 74 -6.41 7.39 -5.44
N TYR A 75 -6.93 8.15 -4.49
CA TYR A 75 -6.16 9.02 -3.62
C TYR A 75 -5.87 8.33 -2.30
N LEU A 76 -4.64 8.43 -1.86
CA LEU A 76 -4.14 7.94 -0.58
C LEU A 76 -3.56 9.10 0.22
N GLN A 77 -3.92 9.21 1.49
CA GLN A 77 -3.18 10.01 2.46
C GLN A 77 -2.71 9.06 3.58
N ALA A 78 -1.41 8.99 3.81
CA ALA A 78 -0.81 8.31 4.94
C ALA A 78 -0.32 9.34 5.98
N ASP A 79 -0.43 8.99 7.26
CA ASP A 79 0.11 9.73 8.38
C ASP A 79 1.02 8.77 9.15
N ILE A 80 2.33 9.01 9.03
CA ILE A 80 3.39 8.14 9.51
C ILE A 80 4.20 8.89 10.57
N VAL A 81 4.37 8.31 11.73
CA VAL A 81 5.42 8.68 12.69
C VAL A 81 6.59 7.75 12.43
N ASP A 82 7.76 8.33 12.26
CA ASP A 82 9.03 7.70 12.00
C ASP A 82 10.08 8.65 12.57
N ASP A 83 10.97 8.17 13.43
CA ASP A 83 11.89 9.06 14.17
C ASP A 83 13.14 9.39 13.37
N VAL A 84 13.59 8.54 12.44
CA VAL A 84 14.76 8.73 11.59
C VAL A 84 14.42 8.46 10.12
N LEU A 85 14.54 9.46 9.24
CA LEU A 85 14.33 9.25 7.82
C LEU A 85 15.64 8.89 7.12
N ILE A 86 15.65 7.74 6.43
CA ILE A 86 16.82 7.18 5.76
C ILE A 86 16.53 7.01 4.25
N ASP A 87 17.42 7.59 3.43
CA ASP A 87 17.52 7.38 1.99
C ASP A 87 19.01 7.27 1.65
N THR A 88 19.52 6.06 1.61
CA THR A 88 20.95 5.76 1.43
C THR A 88 21.28 5.19 0.06
N HIS A 89 20.27 4.78 -0.71
CA HIS A 89 20.41 4.24 -2.06
C HIS A 89 19.98 5.29 -3.10
N PRO A 90 20.92 6.10 -3.62
CA PRO A 90 20.58 7.22 -4.50
C PRO A 90 20.02 6.79 -5.87
N ASP A 91 20.15 5.52 -6.25
CA ASP A 91 19.45 4.94 -7.39
C ASP A 91 18.12 4.37 -6.90
N PRO A 92 16.98 4.93 -7.29
CA PRO A 92 15.66 4.49 -6.80
C PRO A 92 15.27 3.08 -7.26
N THR A 93 16.13 2.40 -8.02
CA THR A 93 15.96 1.01 -8.42
C THR A 93 16.94 0.04 -7.71
N ASP A 94 17.88 0.56 -6.91
CA ASP A 94 18.84 -0.27 -6.15
C ASP A 94 18.40 -0.40 -4.69
N LYS A 95 17.96 -1.58 -4.28
CA LYS A 95 17.55 -1.92 -2.89
C LYS A 95 16.51 -0.96 -2.29
N TYR A 96 15.66 -0.42 -3.13
CA TYR A 96 14.61 0.55 -2.79
C TYR A 96 13.68 0.09 -1.65
N TRP A 97 13.75 -1.18 -1.27
CA TRP A 97 13.02 -1.76 -0.14
C TRP A 97 13.78 -1.68 1.20
N ASP A 98 15.04 -1.25 1.19
CA ASP A 98 15.89 -1.14 2.38
C ASP A 98 15.98 0.29 2.92
N ASP A 99 15.48 1.29 2.18
CA ASP A 99 15.30 2.67 2.62
C ASP A 99 13.84 2.91 3.07
N ASP A 100 13.57 4.06 3.67
CA ASP A 100 12.21 4.45 4.02
C ASP A 100 11.36 4.65 2.78
N ALA A 101 10.30 3.89 2.70
CA ALA A 101 9.42 3.92 1.54
C ALA A 101 7.97 3.57 1.91
N LEU A 102 7.05 4.24 1.24
CA LEU A 102 5.64 3.87 1.27
C LEU A 102 5.38 2.83 0.17
N GLU A 103 5.01 1.61 0.56
CA GLU A 103 4.73 0.54 -0.41
C GLU A 103 3.23 0.41 -0.64
N VAL A 104 2.79 0.69 -1.87
CA VAL A 104 1.37 0.68 -2.28
C VAL A 104 1.11 -0.51 -3.19
N PHE A 105 0.28 -1.43 -2.73
CA PHE A 105 -0.10 -2.63 -3.47
C PHE A 105 -1.47 -2.44 -4.11
N ILE A 106 -1.55 -2.60 -5.43
CA ILE A 106 -2.76 -2.40 -6.23
C ILE A 106 -3.01 -3.59 -7.17
N ASP A 107 -4.19 -4.18 -7.06
CA ASP A 107 -4.76 -5.11 -8.02
C ASP A 107 -6.09 -4.53 -8.50
N SER A 108 -6.12 -3.99 -9.70
CA SER A 108 -7.19 -3.12 -10.20
C SER A 108 -8.55 -3.82 -10.39
N ASP A 109 -8.57 -5.15 -10.48
CA ASP A 109 -9.79 -5.97 -10.63
C ASP A 109 -10.00 -6.96 -9.47
N ALA A 110 -9.12 -6.91 -8.44
CA ALA A 110 -9.14 -7.79 -7.28
C ALA A 110 -9.14 -9.29 -7.62
N SER A 111 -8.50 -9.67 -8.73
CA SER A 111 -8.40 -11.05 -9.20
C SER A 111 -7.40 -11.90 -8.40
N GLY A 112 -6.43 -11.25 -7.75
CA GLY A 112 -5.39 -11.92 -6.99
C GLY A 112 -4.37 -12.65 -7.87
N GLY A 113 -3.58 -13.52 -7.24
CA GLY A 113 -2.61 -14.35 -7.92
C GLY A 113 -1.21 -13.76 -8.01
N ASN A 114 -0.29 -14.55 -8.58
CA ASN A 114 1.11 -14.13 -8.70
C ASN A 114 1.27 -12.99 -9.71
N HIS A 115 1.91 -11.91 -9.25
CA HIS A 115 2.20 -10.73 -10.08
C HIS A 115 3.67 -10.31 -10.07
N GLN A 116 4.55 -11.04 -9.40
CA GLN A 116 5.93 -10.64 -9.12
C GLN A 116 6.72 -10.16 -10.36
N PHE A 117 6.48 -10.78 -11.52
CA PHE A 117 7.17 -10.43 -12.78
C PHE A 117 6.17 -10.31 -13.93
N ASN A 118 5.01 -9.75 -13.63
CA ASN A 118 3.99 -9.40 -14.61
C ASN A 118 3.16 -8.24 -14.03
N HIS A 119 2.30 -7.64 -14.80
CA HIS A 119 1.60 -6.43 -14.40
C HIS A 119 0.10 -6.66 -14.16
N THR A 120 -0.27 -7.87 -13.71
CA THR A 120 -1.65 -8.12 -13.27
C THR A 120 -1.98 -7.40 -11.95
N ALA A 121 -0.96 -7.06 -11.16
CA ALA A 121 -1.00 -6.16 -10.02
C ALA A 121 0.34 -5.44 -9.89
N PHE A 122 0.42 -4.41 -9.04
CA PHE A 122 1.62 -3.62 -8.78
C PHE A 122 1.91 -3.54 -7.29
N ALA A 123 3.21 -3.49 -6.95
CA ALA A 123 3.75 -3.25 -5.62
C ALA A 123 4.69 -2.03 -5.67
N TYR A 124 4.10 -0.83 -5.79
CA TYR A 124 4.87 0.40 -5.90
C TYR A 124 5.60 0.73 -4.60
N HIS A 125 6.91 0.67 -4.57
CA HIS A 125 7.73 1.29 -3.53
C HIS A 125 7.96 2.75 -3.88
N ILE A 126 7.41 3.65 -3.10
CA ILE A 126 7.53 5.10 -3.28
C ILE A 126 8.54 5.59 -2.26
N GLY A 127 9.76 5.91 -2.70
CA GLY A 127 10.83 6.41 -1.85
C GLY A 127 10.64 7.86 -1.41
N LEU A 128 11.52 8.33 -0.53
CA LEU A 128 11.52 9.73 -0.06
C LEU A 128 11.76 10.74 -1.20
N ASP A 129 12.31 10.30 -2.31
CA ASP A 129 12.45 11.08 -3.56
C ASP A 129 11.15 11.14 -4.40
N ASN A 130 10.06 10.51 -3.94
CA ASN A 130 8.76 10.38 -4.61
C ASN A 130 8.80 9.58 -5.94
N GLN A 131 9.84 8.81 -6.19
CA GLN A 131 9.87 7.88 -7.29
C GLN A 131 9.26 6.54 -6.89
N ALA A 132 8.56 5.92 -7.82
CA ALA A 132 7.88 4.64 -7.59
C ALA A 132 8.59 3.52 -8.35
N ALA A 133 9.17 2.56 -7.64
CA ALA A 133 9.81 1.39 -8.21
C ALA A 133 8.96 0.14 -8.03
N ASP A 134 9.01 -0.77 -9.01
CA ASP A 134 8.48 -2.14 -8.92
C ASP A 134 9.25 -3.03 -9.89
N PHE A 135 9.12 -4.36 -9.79
CA PHE A 135 9.72 -5.28 -10.72
C PHE A 135 8.99 -5.32 -12.06
N GLY A 136 9.77 -5.24 -13.15
CA GLY A 136 9.28 -5.48 -14.50
C GLY A 136 9.21 -6.96 -14.88
N ALA A 137 8.61 -7.24 -16.04
CA ALA A 137 8.52 -8.59 -16.60
C ALA A 137 9.90 -9.20 -16.94
N ASP A 138 10.92 -8.39 -17.11
CA ASP A 138 12.32 -8.77 -17.31
C ASP A 138 13.05 -9.13 -16.00
N LYS A 139 12.35 -9.06 -14.86
CA LYS A 139 12.84 -9.33 -13.51
C LYS A 139 13.85 -8.31 -12.98
N ASN A 140 13.87 -7.13 -13.58
CA ASN A 140 14.64 -6.00 -13.07
C ASN A 140 13.69 -4.95 -12.46
N PRO A 141 14.14 -4.15 -11.50
CA PRO A 141 13.39 -3.00 -11.04
C PRO A 141 13.24 -1.94 -12.14
N HIS A 142 12.05 -1.37 -12.26
CA HIS A 142 11.71 -0.29 -13.16
C HIS A 142 11.03 0.83 -12.41
N LEU A 143 11.05 2.04 -12.96
CA LEU A 143 10.32 3.17 -12.42
C LEU A 143 8.96 3.30 -13.12
N TYR A 144 7.92 3.38 -12.29
CA TYR A 144 6.53 3.61 -12.69
C TYR A 144 6.01 4.95 -12.13
N THR A 145 6.91 5.92 -11.97
CA THR A 145 6.59 7.23 -11.38
C THR A 145 5.50 7.98 -12.16
N ASP A 146 5.33 7.71 -13.46
CA ASP A 146 4.25 8.26 -14.27
C ASP A 146 2.86 7.65 -13.99
N HIS A 147 2.80 6.54 -13.22
CA HIS A 147 1.55 5.95 -12.75
C HIS A 147 0.92 6.74 -11.61
N LEU A 148 1.66 7.60 -10.94
CA LEU A 148 1.18 8.30 -9.75
C LEU A 148 1.76 9.71 -9.64
N ILE A 149 1.19 10.48 -8.73
CA ILE A 149 1.74 11.73 -8.23
C ILE A 149 1.91 11.52 -6.73
N SER A 150 3.10 11.77 -6.20
CA SER A 150 3.42 11.60 -4.79
C SER A 150 4.07 12.84 -4.23
N HIS A 151 3.72 13.20 -3.02
CA HIS A 151 4.41 14.24 -2.24
C HIS A 151 4.20 14.02 -0.75
N TRP A 152 5.21 14.33 0.04
CA TRP A 152 5.14 14.26 1.49
C TRP A 152 5.73 15.49 2.17
N GLN A 153 5.25 15.78 3.37
CA GLN A 153 5.83 16.78 4.26
C GLN A 153 5.93 16.22 5.67
N ARG A 154 7.03 16.52 6.35
CA ARG A 154 7.26 16.16 7.75
C ARG A 154 6.99 17.36 8.65
N ASN A 155 6.22 17.16 9.72
CA ASN A 155 6.01 18.18 10.73
C ASN A 155 7.33 18.54 11.42
N SER A 156 7.53 19.85 11.66
CA SER A 156 8.73 20.36 12.36
C SER A 156 8.68 20.19 13.88
N THR A 157 7.53 19.74 14.42
CA THR A 157 7.28 19.55 15.86
C THR A 157 6.88 18.11 16.14
N ALA A 158 7.29 17.61 17.31
CA ALA A 158 6.91 16.25 17.74
C ALA A 158 5.40 16.03 17.66
N PRO A 159 4.94 14.87 17.18
CA PRO A 159 5.70 13.63 16.97
C PRO A 159 6.46 13.54 15.63
N TYR A 160 6.66 14.63 14.89
CA TYR A 160 7.36 14.70 13.60
C TYR A 160 6.74 13.83 12.50
N ASN A 161 5.44 13.61 12.59
CA ASN A 161 4.73 12.78 11.62
C ASN A 161 4.84 13.32 10.19
N ILE A 162 4.85 12.39 9.25
CA ILE A 162 4.83 12.63 7.82
C ILE A 162 3.39 12.58 7.35
N THR A 163 2.93 13.61 6.64
CA THR A 163 1.74 13.52 5.79
C THR A 163 2.21 13.18 4.38
N TRP A 164 1.88 11.98 3.92
CA TRP A 164 2.23 11.51 2.59
C TRP A 164 0.98 11.37 1.74
N GLU A 165 0.91 12.08 0.63
CA GLU A 165 -0.22 12.06 -0.29
C GLU A 165 0.18 11.45 -1.62
N VAL A 166 -0.68 10.59 -2.16
CA VAL A 166 -0.47 9.94 -3.44
C VAL A 166 -1.78 9.93 -4.24
N ALA A 167 -1.72 10.34 -5.51
CA ALA A 167 -2.80 10.14 -6.48
C ALA A 167 -2.36 9.06 -7.48
N ILE A 168 -3.05 7.93 -7.51
CA ILE A 168 -2.64 6.72 -8.22
C ILE A 168 -3.58 6.47 -9.39
N LYS A 169 -3.04 6.39 -10.61
CA LYS A 169 -3.74 5.87 -11.78
C LYS A 169 -3.76 4.35 -11.70
N LEU A 170 -4.90 3.74 -11.94
CA LEU A 170 -5.00 2.29 -12.02
C LEU A 170 -4.91 1.85 -13.48
N TYR A 171 -4.21 0.76 -13.72
CA TYR A 171 -4.09 0.15 -15.02
C TYR A 171 -4.78 -1.22 -15.04
N PRO A 172 -5.31 -1.64 -16.21
CA PRO A 172 -5.88 -2.97 -16.33
C PRO A 172 -4.79 -4.05 -16.22
N ASN A 173 -5.20 -5.28 -15.90
CA ASN A 173 -4.28 -6.42 -15.71
C ASN A 173 -3.61 -6.93 -17.01
N ASP A 174 -3.93 -6.33 -18.16
CA ASP A 174 -3.25 -6.55 -19.44
C ASP A 174 -2.22 -5.45 -19.79
N PHE A 175 -1.84 -4.64 -18.81
CA PHE A 175 -0.77 -3.65 -18.95
C PHE A 175 0.52 -4.28 -19.52
N GLN A 176 1.16 -3.57 -20.45
CA GLN A 176 2.41 -4.02 -21.07
C GLN A 176 3.44 -2.90 -21.09
N GLU A 177 4.59 -3.14 -20.50
CA GLU A 177 5.71 -2.20 -20.55
C GLU A 177 6.11 -1.86 -21.99
N GLY A 178 6.43 -0.58 -22.23
CA GLY A 178 6.85 -0.10 -23.55
C GLY A 178 5.73 -0.02 -24.59
N ALA A 179 4.50 -0.40 -24.25
CA ALA A 179 3.32 -0.24 -25.09
C ALA A 179 2.48 0.98 -24.64
N PRO A 180 1.62 1.52 -25.52
CA PRO A 180 0.62 2.50 -25.10
C PRO A 180 -0.38 1.87 -24.14
N ASN A 181 -0.39 2.33 -22.88
CA ASN A 181 -1.36 1.90 -21.88
C ASN A 181 -2.31 3.04 -21.53
N THR A 182 -3.57 2.73 -21.32
CA THR A 182 -4.57 3.72 -20.92
C THR A 182 -5.02 3.43 -19.50
N PRO A 183 -4.87 4.38 -18.55
CA PRO A 183 -5.40 4.21 -17.22
C PRO A 183 -6.90 3.96 -17.21
N LEU A 184 -7.36 3.16 -16.27
CA LEU A 184 -8.78 2.89 -16.06
C LEU A 184 -9.51 4.17 -15.64
N LYS A 185 -10.75 4.30 -16.09
CA LYS A 185 -11.70 5.22 -15.48
C LYS A 185 -12.40 4.51 -14.34
N LEU A 186 -12.19 5.01 -13.14
CA LEU A 186 -12.77 4.42 -11.93
C LEU A 186 -14.29 4.65 -11.90
N THR A 187 -15.00 3.68 -11.39
CA THR A 187 -16.46 3.72 -11.33
C THR A 187 -16.97 3.25 -9.96
N ALA A 188 -18.14 3.74 -9.59
CA ALA A 188 -18.80 3.32 -8.36
C ALA A 188 -19.06 1.80 -8.36
N LYS A 189 -18.91 1.19 -7.18
CA LYS A 189 -19.03 -0.26 -6.92
C LYS A 189 -17.88 -1.11 -7.48
N GLN A 190 -16.86 -0.49 -8.07
CA GLN A 190 -15.63 -1.21 -8.43
C GLN A 190 -14.97 -1.73 -7.14
N VAL A 191 -14.52 -2.99 -7.19
CA VAL A 191 -13.73 -3.62 -6.13
C VAL A 191 -12.29 -3.70 -6.60
N ILE A 192 -11.37 -3.28 -5.75
CA ILE A 192 -9.93 -3.20 -6.03
C ILE A 192 -9.23 -3.96 -4.92
N GLY A 193 -8.22 -4.76 -5.25
CA GLY A 193 -7.25 -5.29 -4.29
C GLY A 193 -6.32 -4.16 -3.84
N PHE A 194 -6.22 -3.95 -2.54
CA PHE A 194 -5.42 -2.88 -1.96
C PHE A 194 -4.75 -3.31 -0.66
N MET A 195 -3.49 -2.96 -0.52
CA MET A 195 -2.76 -3.05 0.73
C MET A 195 -1.77 -1.89 0.79
N LEU A 196 -1.44 -1.43 1.99
CA LEU A 196 -0.42 -0.41 2.22
C LEU A 196 0.59 -0.95 3.22
N ALA A 197 1.86 -0.66 3.00
CA ALA A 197 2.92 -0.90 3.97
C ALA A 197 3.92 0.24 3.99
N TYR A 198 4.77 0.26 5.01
CA TYR A 198 5.88 1.18 5.17
C TYR A 198 7.15 0.39 5.48
N CYS A 199 8.18 0.65 4.70
CA CYS A 199 9.56 0.22 4.98
C CYS A 199 10.18 1.26 5.89
N ASP A 200 10.72 0.84 7.01
CA ASP A 200 11.28 1.68 8.06
C ASP A 200 12.71 1.23 8.36
N ASN A 201 13.65 2.17 8.26
CA ASN A 201 15.08 1.94 8.47
C ASN A 201 15.71 3.06 9.30
N ASP A 202 16.20 2.75 10.49
CA ASP A 202 16.87 3.68 11.39
C ASP A 202 18.40 3.76 11.21
N GLY A 203 18.91 3.36 10.07
CA GLY A 203 20.33 3.43 9.72
C GLY A 203 21.04 2.08 9.73
N SER A 204 20.32 0.98 9.67
CA SER A 204 20.87 -0.33 9.41
C SER A 204 21.13 -0.58 7.91
N LYS A 205 21.63 -1.77 7.56
CA LYS A 205 21.90 -2.11 6.16
C LYS A 205 20.65 -2.54 5.39
N ILE A 206 19.60 -2.87 6.11
CA ILE A 206 18.31 -3.32 5.61
C ILE A 206 17.24 -2.69 6.48
N ARG A 207 16.02 -2.53 5.99
CA ARG A 207 14.89 -2.07 6.79
C ARG A 207 14.73 -2.92 8.05
N GLU A 208 14.46 -2.27 9.18
CA GLU A 208 14.26 -2.91 10.47
C GLU A 208 12.82 -3.36 10.67
N HIS A 209 11.89 -2.54 10.20
CA HIS A 209 10.45 -2.78 10.31
C HIS A 209 9.80 -2.72 8.94
N PHE A 210 8.90 -3.65 8.69
CA PHE A 210 8.02 -3.59 7.53
C PHE A 210 6.59 -3.77 8.02
N MET A 211 5.88 -2.64 8.17
CA MET A 211 4.57 -2.58 8.80
C MET A 211 3.46 -2.38 7.78
N GLY A 212 2.43 -3.21 7.82
CA GLY A 212 1.37 -3.21 6.82
C GLY A 212 -0.03 -3.02 7.38
N SER A 213 -0.96 -2.71 6.48
CA SER A 213 -2.37 -2.46 6.75
C SER A 213 -3.21 -3.74 6.87
N HIS A 214 -2.69 -4.89 6.44
CA HIS A 214 -3.41 -6.16 6.41
C HIS A 214 -2.57 -7.28 7.02
N GLU A 215 -3.24 -8.18 7.74
CA GLU A 215 -2.59 -9.37 8.30
C GLU A 215 -2.34 -10.39 7.19
N VAL A 216 -1.07 -10.63 6.87
CA VAL A 216 -0.66 -11.65 5.91
C VAL A 216 -0.33 -12.95 6.65
N GLN A 217 -0.98 -14.05 6.27
CA GLN A 217 -0.66 -15.37 6.81
C GLN A 217 0.68 -15.85 6.25
N PRO A 218 1.60 -16.34 7.11
CA PRO A 218 2.94 -16.69 6.66
C PRO A 218 2.94 -17.91 5.74
N VAL A 219 3.71 -17.83 4.67
CA VAL A 219 4.05 -18.96 3.79
C VAL A 219 5.55 -19.23 3.92
N ASN A 220 5.91 -20.45 4.30
CA ASN A 220 7.30 -20.84 4.59
C ASN A 220 8.00 -19.94 5.61
N GLY A 221 7.24 -19.37 6.55
CA GLY A 221 7.75 -18.49 7.60
C GLY A 221 7.81 -17.01 7.24
N SER A 222 7.56 -16.60 6.00
CA SER A 222 7.53 -15.21 5.54
C SER A 222 6.09 -14.69 5.45
N ARG A 223 5.87 -13.46 5.90
CA ARG A 223 4.65 -12.67 5.66
C ARG A 223 4.86 -11.62 4.57
N ASN A 224 6.10 -11.39 4.15
CA ASN A 224 6.43 -10.48 3.06
C ASN A 224 6.09 -11.15 1.71
N LEU A 225 4.81 -11.16 1.37
CA LEU A 225 4.26 -11.83 0.20
C LEU A 225 3.62 -10.86 -0.79
N GLY A 226 3.42 -9.60 -0.37
CA GLY A 226 2.71 -8.59 -1.17
C GLY A 226 3.33 -8.36 -2.55
N TYR A 227 4.66 -8.36 -2.65
CA TYR A 227 5.36 -8.17 -3.93
C TYR A 227 5.33 -9.41 -4.86
N ILE A 228 4.72 -10.53 -4.40
CA ILE A 228 4.65 -11.79 -5.14
C ILE A 228 3.22 -12.13 -5.54
N ASP A 229 2.27 -12.00 -4.59
CA ASP A 229 0.94 -12.58 -4.72
C ASP A 229 -0.14 -11.59 -4.24
N ALA A 230 -0.89 -11.06 -5.18
CA ALA A 230 -1.98 -10.13 -4.92
C ALA A 230 -3.17 -10.75 -4.17
N SER A 231 -3.20 -12.07 -4.00
CA SER A 231 -4.24 -12.75 -3.20
C SER A 231 -4.15 -12.39 -1.70
N VAL A 232 -3.01 -11.82 -1.24
CA VAL A 232 -2.85 -11.38 0.16
C VAL A 232 -3.35 -9.95 0.39
N PHE A 233 -3.71 -9.21 -0.67
CA PHE A 233 -4.24 -7.85 -0.55
C PHE A 233 -5.64 -7.87 0.08
N GLY A 234 -5.93 -6.83 0.84
CA GLY A 234 -7.30 -6.54 1.23
C GLY A 234 -8.14 -6.09 0.05
N LYS A 235 -9.42 -5.85 0.28
CA LYS A 235 -10.33 -5.33 -0.76
C LYS A 235 -10.89 -3.99 -0.34
N ILE A 236 -10.97 -3.08 -1.29
CA ILE A 236 -11.67 -1.81 -1.15
C ILE A 236 -12.82 -1.75 -2.15
N THR A 237 -13.89 -1.04 -1.81
CA THR A 237 -15.04 -0.81 -2.68
C THR A 237 -15.25 0.68 -2.87
N LEU A 238 -15.28 1.14 -4.11
CA LEU A 238 -15.52 2.53 -4.46
C LEU A 238 -17.01 2.87 -4.28
N LEU A 239 -17.33 3.77 -3.36
CA LEU A 239 -18.72 4.16 -3.08
C LEU A 239 -19.27 5.08 -4.18
N PRO A 240 -20.60 5.06 -4.41
CA PRO A 240 -21.22 6.01 -5.32
C PRO A 240 -20.99 7.47 -4.92
N LYS A 241 -20.95 8.33 -5.91
CA LYS A 241 -21.00 9.78 -5.72
C LYS A 241 -22.25 10.18 -4.92
N LYS A 242 -22.08 10.94 -3.86
CA LYS A 242 -23.18 11.49 -3.04
C LYS A 242 -23.86 12.64 -3.72
#